data_db6fb5e8195c992a966a8c583230bd3f
#
_entry.id   db6fb5e8195c992a966a8c583230bd3f
#
_cell.length_a   1.000
_cell.length_b   1.000
_cell.length_c   1.000
_cell.angle_alpha   90.00
_cell.angle_beta   90.00
_cell.angle_gamma   90.00
#
_symmetry.space_group_name_H-M   'P 1'
#
loop_
_entity.id
_entity.type
_entity.pdbx_description
1 polymer ?
#
loop_
_entity_poly.entity_id
_entity_poly.type
_entity_poly.pdbx_seq_one_letter_code
_entity_poly.pdbx_strand_id
1 'polypeptide(L)'
;MSGRRANRRRRSPLVAILLVLILLGLVIWGIVWLTGDVTGHVEPPVTDDPVIEDPVVDDPVDSDPVPPEDDTKDDEEEPEVPDEPYIDENGMLQFSTVGRYVQADSYQGGGEPDWKLLLVNDWNPMPAGYDTELSFTDVGNNERFDSRAADALLQMLEAGSAYDIQSVSGYRSADTQDYLYWRKVQQYRDAGYSEYDAQLTGGTVVKRPGYSEHNCGLAIDLGGSGNFSLETNFEDTEAFAWLIDNCADYGFILRFPKGKEDVTGVIYEPWHYRYVGTEAAKYIMENDLCLEEYLELKNK
;
A
#
# COMPACT_ATOMS: atom_id res chain seq x y z
N MET A 1 35.93 13.24 69.34
CA MET A 1 34.52 13.58 69.03
C MET A 1 34.44 13.99 67.58
N SER A 2 34.01 13.05 66.69
CA SER A 2 33.96 13.25 65.24
C SER A 2 32.51 13.36 64.81
N GLY A 3 32.07 14.56 64.38
CA GLY A 3 30.72 14.83 63.94
C GLY A 3 30.55 14.47 62.45
N ARG A 4 29.75 13.43 62.16
CA ARG A 4 29.32 13.10 60.77
C ARG A 4 28.27 14.11 60.27
N ARG A 5 28.64 14.94 59.30
CA ARG A 5 27.69 15.79 58.53
C ARG A 5 26.91 14.93 57.56
N ALA A 6 25.59 14.82 57.72
CA ALA A 6 24.68 14.18 56.78
C ALA A 6 24.53 15.07 55.50
N ASN A 7 24.89 14.48 54.36
CA ASN A 7 24.80 15.12 53.05
C ASN A 7 23.37 14.99 52.52
N ARG A 8 22.51 16.02 52.68
CA ARG A 8 21.17 16.13 52.08
C ARG A 8 21.31 16.42 50.58
N ARG A 9 21.20 15.38 49.74
CA ARG A 9 21.07 15.56 48.30
C ARG A 9 19.79 16.34 48.00
N ARG A 10 19.95 17.60 47.53
CA ARG A 10 18.88 18.39 46.97
C ARG A 10 18.44 17.73 45.64
N ARG A 11 17.23 17.25 45.57
CA ARG A 11 16.63 16.75 44.31
C ARG A 11 16.47 17.92 43.36
N SER A 12 16.94 17.79 42.10
CA SER A 12 16.88 18.82 41.08
C SER A 12 15.40 19.20 40.82
N PRO A 13 15.06 20.49 40.73
CA PRO A 13 13.69 20.93 40.41
C PRO A 13 13.22 20.43 39.04
N LEU A 14 14.16 20.13 38.13
CA LEU A 14 13.85 19.55 36.79
C LEU A 14 13.18 18.17 36.87
N VAL A 15 13.54 17.32 37.85
CA VAL A 15 12.90 16.00 38.03
C VAL A 15 11.45 16.16 38.52
N ALA A 16 11.16 17.13 39.36
CA ALA A 16 9.80 17.41 39.81
C ALA A 16 8.92 17.96 38.68
N ILE A 17 9.44 18.82 37.82
CA ILE A 17 8.74 19.35 36.64
C ILE A 17 8.43 18.23 35.66
N LEU A 18 9.37 17.32 35.36
CA LEU A 18 9.18 16.20 34.46
C LEU A 18 8.07 15.26 34.96
N LEU A 19 8.04 14.96 36.25
CA LEU A 19 6.99 14.11 36.85
C LEU A 19 5.60 14.75 36.78
N VAL A 20 5.47 16.07 36.93
CA VAL A 20 4.21 16.79 36.77
C VAL A 20 3.71 16.74 35.33
N LEU A 21 4.60 16.90 34.34
CA LEU A 21 4.24 16.81 32.91
C LEU A 21 3.78 15.39 32.52
N ILE A 22 4.42 14.35 33.05
CA ILE A 22 4.00 12.96 32.83
C ILE A 22 2.62 12.70 33.43
N LEU A 23 2.36 13.19 34.66
CA LEU A 23 1.04 13.04 35.29
C LEU A 23 -0.07 13.80 34.55
N LEU A 24 0.22 15.01 34.05
CA LEU A 24 -0.73 15.76 33.21
C LEU A 24 -1.03 15.03 31.89
N GLY A 25 -0.01 14.46 31.25
CA GLY A 25 -0.18 13.65 30.05
C GLY A 25 -1.07 12.42 30.26
N LEU A 26 -0.91 11.71 31.37
CA LEU A 26 -1.73 10.55 31.73
C LEU A 26 -3.18 10.94 32.06
N VAL A 27 -3.42 12.10 32.68
CA VAL A 27 -4.77 12.61 32.96
C VAL A 27 -5.49 13.00 31.66
N ILE A 28 -4.80 13.67 30.74
CA ILE A 28 -5.37 14.03 29.42
C ILE A 28 -5.68 12.76 28.62
N TRP A 29 -4.78 11.77 28.61
CA TRP A 29 -4.99 10.48 27.93
C TRP A 29 -6.19 9.73 28.53
N GLY A 30 -6.35 9.68 29.86
CA GLY A 30 -7.47 9.07 30.54
C GLY A 30 -8.80 9.77 30.25
N ILE A 31 -8.82 11.10 30.11
CA ILE A 31 -10.03 11.86 29.75
C ILE A 31 -10.45 11.56 28.31
N VAL A 32 -9.49 11.50 27.36
CA VAL A 32 -9.78 11.15 25.96
C VAL A 32 -10.31 9.71 25.84
N TRP A 33 -9.80 8.78 26.66
CA TRP A 33 -10.30 7.40 26.70
C TRP A 33 -11.71 7.28 27.28
N LEU A 34 -12.06 8.09 28.29
CA LEU A 34 -13.38 8.09 28.94
C LEU A 34 -14.49 8.83 28.15
N THR A 35 -14.13 9.71 27.20
CA THR A 35 -15.11 10.48 26.39
C THR A 35 -15.26 9.95 24.97
N GLY A 36 -14.49 8.89 24.59
CA GLY A 36 -14.44 8.33 23.24
C GLY A 36 -15.58 7.35 22.89
N ASP A 37 -16.51 7.06 23.77
CA ASP A 37 -17.53 6.02 23.54
C ASP A 37 -18.96 6.54 23.69
N VAL A 38 -19.38 7.43 22.77
CA VAL A 38 -20.81 7.71 22.53
C VAL A 38 -21.02 8.09 21.06
N THR A 39 -20.99 7.11 20.13
CA THR A 39 -21.75 7.21 18.90
C THR A 39 -22.41 5.86 18.64
N GLY A 40 -23.67 5.77 19.11
CA GLY A 40 -24.55 4.66 18.80
C GLY A 40 -24.77 4.57 17.28
N HIS A 41 -24.48 3.42 16.71
CA HIS A 41 -24.91 3.05 15.37
C HIS A 41 -26.44 2.99 15.38
N VAL A 42 -27.07 3.90 14.65
CA VAL A 42 -28.48 3.82 14.28
C VAL A 42 -28.51 3.20 12.89
N GLU A 43 -28.94 1.96 12.78
CA GLU A 43 -29.29 1.35 11.50
C GLU A 43 -30.49 2.09 10.90
N PRO A 44 -30.48 2.44 9.59
CA PRO A 44 -31.67 2.98 8.92
C PRO A 44 -32.72 1.86 8.77
N PRO A 45 -34.02 2.20 8.84
CA PRO A 45 -35.08 1.22 8.70
C PRO A 45 -35.15 0.65 7.28
N VAL A 46 -35.27 -0.67 7.20
CA VAL A 46 -35.56 -1.40 5.98
C VAL A 46 -36.98 -1.01 5.53
N THR A 47 -37.10 -0.34 4.38
CA THR A 47 -38.39 -0.13 3.72
C THR A 47 -38.60 -1.22 2.70
N ASP A 48 -39.62 -2.07 2.94
CA ASP A 48 -40.17 -2.99 1.96
C ASP A 48 -40.85 -2.17 0.86
N ASP A 49 -40.22 -2.07 -0.31
CA ASP A 49 -40.89 -1.57 -1.52
C ASP A 49 -41.61 -2.72 -2.25
N PRO A 50 -42.86 -2.53 -2.67
CA PRO A 50 -43.63 -3.56 -3.36
C PRO A 50 -43.13 -3.77 -4.78
N VAL A 51 -42.99 -5.04 -5.17
CA VAL A 51 -42.73 -5.50 -6.52
C VAL A 51 -43.88 -5.05 -7.42
N ILE A 52 -43.59 -4.14 -8.38
CA ILE A 52 -44.51 -3.78 -9.45
C ILE A 52 -44.16 -4.66 -10.65
N GLU A 53 -45.08 -5.58 -10.99
CA GLU A 53 -45.00 -6.32 -12.24
C GLU A 53 -45.39 -5.40 -13.40
N ASP A 54 -44.50 -5.21 -14.35
CA ASP A 54 -44.79 -4.51 -15.61
C ASP A 54 -45.64 -5.37 -16.55
N PRO A 55 -46.68 -4.81 -17.21
CA PRO A 55 -47.50 -5.56 -18.15
C PRO A 55 -46.72 -5.75 -19.46
N VAL A 56 -46.76 -6.98 -19.95
CA VAL A 56 -46.30 -7.39 -21.29
C VAL A 56 -47.15 -6.67 -22.30
N VAL A 57 -46.57 -5.79 -23.12
CA VAL A 57 -47.21 -5.16 -24.29
C VAL A 57 -46.60 -5.84 -25.54
N ASP A 58 -47.41 -6.60 -26.23
CA ASP A 58 -47.15 -7.11 -27.60
C ASP A 58 -47.30 -5.92 -28.57
N ASP A 59 -46.19 -5.44 -29.15
CA ASP A 59 -46.21 -4.52 -30.28
C ASP A 59 -45.86 -5.25 -31.59
N PRO A 60 -46.56 -4.94 -32.70
CA PRO A 60 -46.34 -5.60 -33.96
C PRO A 60 -45.06 -5.11 -34.65
N VAL A 61 -44.38 -6.11 -35.24
CA VAL A 61 -43.19 -5.88 -36.10
C VAL A 61 -43.57 -5.06 -37.31
N ASP A 62 -43.11 -3.79 -37.32
CA ASP A 62 -43.13 -2.93 -38.50
C ASP A 62 -41.72 -2.95 -39.14
N SER A 63 -41.70 -3.41 -40.39
CA SER A 63 -40.50 -3.55 -41.21
C SER A 63 -40.25 -2.30 -42.02
N ASP A 64 -39.52 -1.33 -41.42
CA ASP A 64 -38.98 -0.21 -42.17
C ASP A 64 -37.58 -0.55 -42.74
N PRO A 65 -37.26 -0.08 -43.97
CA PRO A 65 -36.00 -0.39 -44.63
C PRO A 65 -34.83 0.32 -43.95
N VAL A 66 -33.80 -0.48 -43.64
CA VAL A 66 -32.49 -0.05 -43.10
C VAL A 66 -31.88 0.98 -44.09
N PRO A 67 -31.51 2.21 -43.65
CA PRO A 67 -30.71 3.12 -44.44
C PRO A 67 -29.33 2.54 -44.74
N PRO A 68 -28.67 2.87 -45.86
CA PRO A 68 -27.34 2.38 -46.13
C PRO A 68 -26.35 2.85 -45.06
N GLU A 69 -25.51 1.94 -44.57
CA GLU A 69 -24.41 2.21 -43.67
C GLU A 69 -23.50 3.27 -44.31
N ASP A 70 -23.43 4.44 -43.70
CA ASP A 70 -22.44 5.48 -44.02
C ASP A 70 -21.11 5.03 -43.40
N ASP A 71 -20.21 4.49 -44.25
CA ASP A 71 -18.83 4.09 -43.88
C ASP A 71 -17.94 5.34 -43.68
N THR A 72 -18.39 6.33 -42.94
CA THR A 72 -17.49 7.31 -42.35
C THR A 72 -16.92 6.72 -41.06
N LYS A 73 -15.80 6.01 -41.17
CA LYS A 73 -14.91 5.83 -40.07
C LYS A 73 -14.45 7.23 -39.65
N ASP A 74 -15.09 7.79 -38.64
CA ASP A 74 -14.47 8.82 -37.85
C ASP A 74 -13.26 8.12 -37.18
N ASP A 75 -12.06 8.36 -37.74
CA ASP A 75 -10.81 8.13 -37.06
C ASP A 75 -10.80 9.11 -35.86
N GLU A 76 -11.45 8.71 -34.75
CA GLU A 76 -11.23 9.35 -33.48
C GLU A 76 -9.73 9.10 -33.17
N GLU A 77 -8.89 10.12 -33.40
CA GLU A 77 -7.51 10.14 -32.92
C GLU A 77 -7.62 9.92 -31.43
N GLU A 78 -7.11 8.75 -30.95
CA GLU A 78 -6.93 8.54 -29.54
C GLU A 78 -6.10 9.72 -28.99
N PRO A 79 -6.52 10.35 -27.87
CA PRO A 79 -5.80 11.49 -27.34
C PRO A 79 -4.35 11.08 -27.06
N GLU A 80 -3.41 11.82 -27.66
CA GLU A 80 -1.97 11.59 -27.43
C GLU A 80 -1.70 11.63 -25.92
N VAL A 81 -1.27 10.49 -25.35
CA VAL A 81 -0.86 10.43 -23.95
C VAL A 81 0.47 11.19 -23.84
N PRO A 82 0.57 12.22 -22.98
CA PRO A 82 1.83 12.95 -22.82
C PRO A 82 2.99 12.04 -22.44
N ASP A 83 4.19 12.29 -22.97
CA ASP A 83 5.41 11.53 -22.62
C ASP A 83 5.86 11.75 -21.19
N GLU A 84 5.49 12.91 -20.61
CA GLU A 84 5.85 13.29 -19.23
C GLU A 84 4.63 13.19 -18.30
N PRO A 85 4.82 12.95 -17.00
CA PRO A 85 3.72 12.97 -16.04
C PRO A 85 3.00 14.31 -16.02
N TYR A 86 1.68 14.31 -15.83
CA TYR A 86 0.83 15.52 -15.84
C TYR A 86 -0.28 15.44 -14.78
N ILE A 87 -0.81 16.60 -14.38
CA ILE A 87 -1.98 16.66 -13.51
C ILE A 87 -3.24 16.63 -14.40
N ASP A 88 -4.13 15.68 -14.16
CA ASP A 88 -5.39 15.54 -14.87
C ASP A 88 -6.48 16.55 -14.41
N GLU A 89 -7.64 16.52 -15.03
CA GLU A 89 -8.78 17.40 -14.73
C GLU A 89 -9.31 17.23 -13.30
N ASN A 90 -9.06 16.10 -12.66
CA ASN A 90 -9.43 15.80 -11.27
C ASN A 90 -8.35 16.24 -10.29
N GLY A 91 -7.25 16.82 -10.76
CA GLY A 91 -6.12 17.25 -9.94
C GLY A 91 -5.17 16.13 -9.51
N MET A 92 -5.23 14.96 -10.15
CA MET A 92 -4.42 13.80 -9.83
C MET A 92 -3.25 13.66 -10.83
N LEU A 93 -2.04 13.39 -10.31
CA LEU A 93 -0.86 13.10 -11.12
C LEU A 93 -1.05 11.79 -11.89
N GLN A 94 -0.87 11.86 -13.21
CA GLN A 94 -0.89 10.74 -14.13
C GLN A 94 0.51 10.50 -14.69
N PHE A 95 0.83 9.23 -15.00
CA PHE A 95 2.12 8.82 -15.51
C PHE A 95 1.98 8.26 -16.93
N SER A 96 2.90 8.65 -17.82
CA SER A 96 3.01 8.06 -19.14
C SER A 96 3.47 6.61 -19.04
N THR A 97 2.88 5.74 -19.85
CA THR A 97 3.30 4.33 -20.00
C THR A 97 4.37 4.13 -21.07
N VAL A 98 4.77 5.20 -21.77
CA VAL A 98 5.78 5.13 -22.84
C VAL A 98 7.12 4.63 -22.28
N GLY A 99 7.64 3.56 -22.85
CA GLY A 99 8.89 2.94 -22.42
C GLY A 99 8.83 2.21 -21.07
N ARG A 100 7.62 1.97 -20.53
CA ARG A 100 7.39 1.25 -19.28
C ARG A 100 6.79 -0.14 -19.53
N TYR A 101 7.12 -1.08 -18.66
CA TYR A 101 6.45 -2.38 -18.67
C TYR A 101 5.02 -2.23 -18.18
N VAL A 102 4.05 -2.61 -19.03
CA VAL A 102 2.62 -2.63 -18.70
C VAL A 102 2.14 -4.08 -18.76
N GLN A 103 1.58 -4.56 -17.64
CA GLN A 103 1.11 -5.95 -17.49
C GLN A 103 -0.30 -6.18 -18.09
N ALA A 104 -0.98 -5.15 -18.58
CA ALA A 104 -2.41 -5.17 -18.90
C ALA A 104 -2.89 -6.34 -19.76
N ASP A 105 -2.08 -6.79 -20.72
CA ASP A 105 -2.49 -7.83 -21.67
C ASP A 105 -2.34 -9.25 -21.14
N SER A 106 -1.42 -9.50 -20.21
CA SER A 106 -1.19 -10.82 -19.63
C SER A 106 -2.26 -11.22 -18.62
N TYR A 107 -2.92 -10.24 -18.00
CA TYR A 107 -4.03 -10.47 -17.08
C TYR A 107 -5.36 -10.76 -17.80
N GLN A 108 -5.48 -10.39 -19.08
CA GLN A 108 -6.69 -10.61 -19.91
C GLN A 108 -6.56 -11.79 -20.87
N GLY A 109 -5.40 -12.36 -21.05
CA GLY A 109 -5.12 -13.40 -22.03
C GLY A 109 -5.25 -14.81 -21.49
N GLY A 110 -6.46 -15.35 -21.38
CA GLY A 110 -6.81 -16.79 -21.46
C GLY A 110 -6.09 -17.85 -20.62
N GLY A 111 -5.03 -17.52 -19.89
CA GLY A 111 -4.40 -18.34 -18.85
C GLY A 111 -4.72 -17.76 -17.49
N GLU A 112 -4.91 -18.62 -16.48
CA GLU A 112 -5.02 -18.17 -15.09
C GLU A 112 -3.82 -17.26 -14.77
N PRO A 113 -4.01 -15.93 -14.61
CA PRO A 113 -2.88 -15.05 -14.30
C PRO A 113 -2.30 -15.47 -12.95
N ASP A 114 -0.99 -15.59 -12.87
CA ASP A 114 -0.34 -15.90 -11.59
C ASP A 114 -0.52 -14.68 -10.66
N TRP A 115 -1.54 -14.74 -9.82
CA TRP A 115 -1.93 -13.68 -8.89
C TRP A 115 -0.76 -13.18 -8.03
N LYS A 116 0.25 -14.03 -7.79
CA LYS A 116 1.44 -13.69 -7.04
C LYS A 116 2.31 -12.65 -7.78
N LEU A 117 2.25 -12.69 -9.10
CA LEU A 117 3.03 -11.83 -9.99
C LEU A 117 2.23 -10.62 -10.49
N LEU A 118 1.08 -10.31 -9.90
CA LEU A 118 0.35 -9.07 -10.18
C LEU A 118 1.26 -7.86 -9.93
N LEU A 119 1.53 -7.08 -10.98
CA LEU A 119 2.29 -5.85 -10.87
C LEU A 119 1.34 -4.68 -10.57
N VAL A 120 1.60 -3.98 -9.47
CA VAL A 120 0.89 -2.75 -9.09
C VAL A 120 1.92 -1.66 -8.84
N ASN A 121 1.94 -0.63 -9.69
CA ASN A 121 2.85 0.51 -9.59
C ASN A 121 2.26 1.71 -10.34
N ASP A 122 2.98 2.82 -10.54
CA ASP A 122 2.47 4.03 -11.18
C ASP A 122 1.93 3.83 -12.61
N TRP A 123 2.35 2.78 -13.29
CA TRP A 123 2.00 2.44 -14.68
C TRP A 123 1.02 1.27 -14.77
N ASN A 124 0.85 0.53 -13.69
CA ASN A 124 0.01 -0.66 -13.61
C ASN A 124 -0.95 -0.52 -12.42
N PRO A 125 -2.15 0.02 -12.64
CA PRO A 125 -3.17 0.08 -11.59
C PRO A 125 -3.63 -1.32 -11.18
N MET A 126 -4.07 -1.45 -9.94
CA MET A 126 -4.75 -2.66 -9.50
C MET A 126 -6.00 -2.91 -10.37
N PRO A 127 -6.22 -4.13 -10.88
CA PRO A 127 -7.39 -4.42 -11.71
C PRO A 127 -8.70 -4.08 -11.00
N ALA A 128 -9.68 -3.56 -11.75
CA ALA A 128 -10.97 -3.21 -11.19
C ALA A 128 -11.66 -4.42 -10.54
N GLY A 129 -12.14 -4.24 -9.31
CA GLY A 129 -12.83 -5.30 -8.56
C GLY A 129 -11.91 -6.34 -7.92
N TYR A 130 -10.60 -6.25 -8.09
CA TYR A 130 -9.65 -7.20 -7.50
C TYR A 130 -9.76 -7.27 -5.97
N ASP A 131 -9.95 -6.15 -5.30
CA ASP A 131 -10.09 -6.04 -3.84
C ASP A 131 -11.37 -6.69 -3.31
N THR A 132 -12.43 -6.81 -4.13
CA THR A 132 -13.70 -7.42 -3.73
C THR A 132 -13.63 -8.95 -3.62
N GLU A 133 -12.63 -9.57 -4.23
CA GLU A 133 -12.42 -11.01 -4.23
C GLU A 133 -11.42 -11.47 -3.15
N LEU A 134 -10.77 -10.51 -2.48
CA LEU A 134 -9.76 -10.81 -1.48
C LEU A 134 -10.36 -11.30 -0.17
N SER A 135 -9.74 -12.32 0.40
CA SER A 135 -9.90 -12.71 1.79
C SER A 135 -8.61 -12.45 2.56
N PHE A 136 -8.73 -12.08 3.82
CA PHE A 136 -7.59 -11.66 4.61
C PHE A 136 -7.43 -12.51 5.87
N THR A 137 -6.18 -12.75 6.24
CA THR A 137 -5.77 -13.37 7.50
C THR A 137 -5.03 -12.32 8.34
N ASP A 138 -5.27 -12.31 9.66
CA ASP A 138 -4.49 -11.53 10.62
C ASP A 138 -3.07 -12.13 10.72
N VAL A 139 -2.07 -11.29 10.50
CA VAL A 139 -0.65 -11.69 10.48
C VAL A 139 0.15 -11.05 11.63
N GLY A 140 -0.54 -10.71 12.71
CA GLY A 140 0.00 -10.05 13.89
C GLY A 140 -0.24 -8.54 13.88
N ASN A 141 -0.31 -7.94 15.09
CA ASN A 141 -0.54 -6.51 15.31
C ASN A 141 -1.84 -5.97 14.68
N ASN A 142 -2.86 -6.81 14.43
CA ASN A 142 -4.08 -6.54 13.67
C ASN A 142 -3.83 -6.19 12.19
N GLU A 143 -2.64 -6.45 11.67
CA GLU A 143 -2.35 -6.29 10.26
C GLU A 143 -2.93 -7.46 9.45
N ARG A 144 -3.42 -7.16 8.26
CA ARG A 144 -4.09 -8.12 7.39
C ARG A 144 -3.25 -8.39 6.15
N PHE A 145 -3.27 -9.64 5.71
CA PHE A 145 -2.57 -10.07 4.50
C PHE A 145 -3.45 -11.03 3.69
N ASP A 146 -3.26 -11.11 2.38
CA ASP A 146 -4.00 -12.03 1.52
C ASP A 146 -3.91 -13.46 2.05
N SER A 147 -5.06 -14.08 2.32
CA SER A 147 -5.13 -15.41 2.95
C SER A 147 -4.42 -16.49 2.14
N ARG A 148 -4.26 -16.30 0.82
CA ARG A 148 -3.54 -17.24 -0.06
C ARG A 148 -2.03 -17.28 0.22
N ALA A 149 -1.48 -16.21 0.80
CA ALA A 149 -0.05 -16.07 1.08
C ALA A 149 0.26 -15.90 2.59
N ALA A 150 -0.76 -15.79 3.43
CA ALA A 150 -0.60 -15.53 4.86
C ALA A 150 0.23 -16.59 5.60
N ASP A 151 0.07 -17.87 5.26
CA ASP A 151 0.85 -18.96 5.87
C ASP A 151 2.35 -18.80 5.61
N ALA A 152 2.74 -18.34 4.42
CA ALA A 152 4.13 -18.09 4.07
C ALA A 152 4.71 -16.92 4.91
N LEU A 153 3.94 -15.85 5.10
CA LEU A 153 4.33 -14.73 5.94
C LEU A 153 4.47 -15.16 7.41
N LEU A 154 3.49 -15.87 7.95
CA LEU A 154 3.52 -16.33 9.35
C LEU A 154 4.72 -17.26 9.61
N GLN A 155 5.08 -18.15 8.68
CA GLN A 155 6.28 -18.97 8.75
C GLN A 155 7.56 -18.14 8.75
N MET A 156 7.63 -17.10 7.92
CA MET A 156 8.78 -16.18 7.89
C MET A 156 8.93 -15.43 9.22
N LEU A 157 7.83 -14.89 9.76
CA LEU A 157 7.83 -14.19 11.05
C LEU A 157 8.24 -15.10 12.20
N GLU A 158 7.75 -16.34 12.23
CA GLU A 158 8.15 -17.34 13.24
C GLU A 158 9.64 -17.67 13.15
N ALA A 159 10.15 -17.91 11.95
CA ALA A 159 11.57 -18.20 11.73
C ALA A 159 12.48 -17.02 12.11
N GLY A 160 12.03 -15.78 11.87
CA GLY A 160 12.73 -14.54 12.23
C GLY A 160 12.47 -14.05 13.65
N SER A 161 11.77 -14.82 14.49
CA SER A 161 11.33 -14.39 15.83
C SER A 161 12.49 -14.03 16.78
N ALA A 162 13.67 -14.60 16.58
CA ALA A 162 14.88 -14.25 17.36
C ALA A 162 15.30 -12.77 17.17
N TYR A 163 14.89 -12.14 16.07
CA TYR A 163 15.16 -10.75 15.74
C TYR A 163 13.96 -9.84 15.98
N ASP A 164 12.92 -10.34 16.65
CA ASP A 164 11.66 -9.61 16.95
C ASP A 164 11.00 -9.05 15.69
N ILE A 165 11.03 -9.79 14.57
CA ILE A 165 10.42 -9.36 13.30
C ILE A 165 8.90 -9.40 13.43
N GLN A 166 8.23 -8.29 13.13
CA GLN A 166 6.79 -8.12 13.28
C GLN A 166 6.19 -7.35 12.11
N SER A 167 4.91 -7.59 11.85
CA SER A 167 4.10 -6.83 10.91
C SER A 167 3.85 -5.41 11.44
N VAL A 168 4.10 -4.40 10.60
CA VAL A 168 3.88 -2.97 10.90
C VAL A 168 2.74 -2.39 10.07
N SER A 169 2.64 -2.77 8.79
CA SER A 169 1.55 -2.36 7.91
C SER A 169 1.33 -3.40 6.81
N GLY A 170 0.13 -3.95 6.73
CA GLY A 170 -0.28 -4.94 5.74
C GLY A 170 -1.26 -4.36 4.70
N TYR A 171 -2.36 -5.07 4.45
CA TYR A 171 -3.41 -4.60 3.55
C TYR A 171 -3.98 -3.24 3.96
N ARG A 172 -4.11 -2.36 2.98
CA ARG A 172 -4.76 -1.05 3.13
C ARG A 172 -5.92 -0.95 2.14
N SER A 173 -7.09 -0.50 2.62
CA SER A 173 -8.20 -0.16 1.71
C SER A 173 -7.84 1.05 0.85
N ALA A 174 -8.57 1.23 -0.27
CA ALA A 174 -8.40 2.40 -1.13
C ALA A 174 -8.57 3.72 -0.34
N ASP A 175 -9.56 3.80 0.56
CA ASP A 175 -9.80 4.99 1.39
C ASP A 175 -8.62 5.28 2.34
N THR A 176 -8.05 4.23 2.96
CA THR A 176 -6.88 4.40 3.82
C THR A 176 -5.67 4.88 3.01
N GLN A 177 -5.47 4.30 1.82
CA GLN A 177 -4.37 4.69 0.94
C GLN A 177 -4.54 6.14 0.45
N ASP A 178 -5.77 6.55 0.11
CA ASP A 178 -6.09 7.94 -0.29
C ASP A 178 -5.72 8.93 0.83
N TYR A 179 -6.17 8.65 2.05
CA TYR A 179 -5.82 9.49 3.20
C TYR A 179 -4.29 9.59 3.40
N LEU A 180 -3.56 8.48 3.31
CA LEU A 180 -2.11 8.46 3.49
C LEU A 180 -1.38 9.23 2.38
N TYR A 181 -1.81 9.05 1.12
CA TYR A 181 -1.26 9.75 -0.03
C TYR A 181 -1.42 11.26 0.10
N TRP A 182 -2.65 11.75 0.29
CA TRP A 182 -2.89 13.19 0.40
C TRP A 182 -2.25 13.80 1.63
N ARG A 183 -2.14 13.07 2.73
CA ARG A 183 -1.37 13.50 3.89
C ARG A 183 0.12 13.67 3.56
N LYS A 184 0.68 12.75 2.76
CA LYS A 184 2.08 12.86 2.31
C LYS A 184 2.26 14.04 1.35
N VAL A 185 1.38 14.20 0.38
CA VAL A 185 1.37 15.35 -0.56
C VAL A 185 1.29 16.67 0.21
N GLN A 186 0.42 16.76 1.22
CA GLN A 186 0.28 17.98 2.03
C GLN A 186 1.57 18.33 2.77
N GLN A 187 2.34 17.36 3.25
CA GLN A 187 3.66 17.63 3.87
C GLN A 187 4.61 18.33 2.89
N TYR A 188 4.62 17.93 1.61
CA TYR A 188 5.45 18.59 0.59
C TYR A 188 4.89 19.95 0.20
N ARG A 189 3.57 20.14 0.12
CA ARG A 189 2.96 21.47 -0.07
C ARG A 189 3.35 22.44 1.05
N ASP A 190 3.27 21.99 2.29
CA ASP A 190 3.66 22.79 3.48
C ASP A 190 5.16 23.13 3.48
N ALA A 191 5.98 22.29 2.83
CA ALA A 191 7.41 22.56 2.59
C ALA A 191 7.68 23.50 1.39
N GLY A 192 6.62 23.94 0.66
CA GLY A 192 6.72 24.93 -0.42
C GLY A 192 6.85 24.35 -1.83
N TYR A 193 6.61 23.05 -2.00
CA TYR A 193 6.59 22.41 -3.32
C TYR A 193 5.35 22.86 -4.12
N SER A 194 5.47 22.91 -5.46
CA SER A 194 4.31 23.07 -6.35
C SER A 194 3.37 21.87 -6.21
N GLU A 195 2.12 22.01 -6.70
CA GLU A 195 1.15 20.88 -6.70
C GLU A 195 1.72 19.65 -7.42
N TYR A 196 2.29 19.86 -8.60
CA TYR A 196 2.92 18.82 -9.39
C TYR A 196 4.09 18.15 -8.65
N ASP A 197 5.03 18.95 -8.14
CA ASP A 197 6.20 18.41 -7.44
C ASP A 197 5.83 17.73 -6.11
N ALA A 198 4.82 18.23 -5.40
CA ALA A 198 4.33 17.65 -4.16
C ALA A 198 3.72 16.26 -4.39
N GLN A 199 2.91 16.09 -5.46
CA GLN A 199 2.36 14.81 -5.83
C GLN A 199 3.43 13.85 -6.39
N LEU A 200 4.33 14.34 -7.24
CA LEU A 200 5.41 13.54 -7.80
C LEU A 200 6.32 13.01 -6.69
N THR A 201 6.84 13.89 -5.84
CA THR A 201 7.74 13.51 -4.74
C THR A 201 7.01 12.71 -3.66
N GLY A 202 5.79 13.11 -3.29
CA GLY A 202 4.97 12.36 -2.33
C GLY A 202 4.65 10.95 -2.81
N GLY A 203 4.40 10.78 -4.11
CA GLY A 203 4.12 9.52 -4.77
C GLY A 203 5.31 8.54 -4.81
N THR A 204 6.54 9.00 -4.64
CA THR A 204 7.69 8.10 -4.50
C THR A 204 7.78 7.45 -3.11
N VAL A 205 7.02 7.97 -2.12
CA VAL A 205 7.00 7.47 -0.73
C VAL A 205 5.68 6.77 -0.41
N VAL A 206 4.55 7.37 -0.82
CA VAL A 206 3.21 6.81 -0.60
C VAL A 206 2.47 6.83 -1.93
N LYS A 207 2.20 5.68 -2.50
CA LYS A 207 1.49 5.57 -3.77
C LYS A 207 0.04 6.04 -3.66
N ARG A 208 -0.50 6.57 -4.77
CA ARG A 208 -1.91 6.93 -4.90
C ARG A 208 -2.81 5.69 -4.78
N PRO A 209 -4.11 5.85 -4.43
CA PRO A 209 -5.04 4.73 -4.33
C PRO A 209 -5.12 3.93 -5.62
N GLY A 210 -5.14 2.60 -5.52
CA GLY A 210 -5.17 1.69 -6.65
C GLY A 210 -3.81 1.47 -7.34
N TYR A 211 -2.74 2.15 -6.89
CA TYR A 211 -1.37 2.00 -7.41
C TYR A 211 -0.38 1.55 -6.32
N SER A 212 -0.90 1.15 -5.15
CA SER A 212 -0.13 0.63 -4.02
C SER A 212 -0.29 -0.88 -3.91
N GLU A 213 0.81 -1.60 -3.72
CA GLU A 213 0.80 -3.04 -3.48
C GLU A 213 0.10 -3.43 -2.17
N HIS A 214 -0.03 -2.51 -1.20
CA HIS A 214 -0.84 -2.74 -0.01
C HIS A 214 -2.33 -2.89 -0.34
N ASN A 215 -2.81 -2.29 -1.45
CA ASN A 215 -4.20 -2.46 -1.87
C ASN A 215 -4.47 -3.86 -2.44
N CYS A 216 -3.48 -4.56 -2.95
CA CYS A 216 -3.65 -5.93 -3.42
C CYS A 216 -3.43 -7.01 -2.33
N GLY A 217 -3.06 -6.61 -1.11
CA GLY A 217 -2.88 -7.51 0.03
C GLY A 217 -1.64 -8.40 -0.02
N LEU A 218 -0.71 -8.15 -0.95
CA LEU A 218 0.50 -8.95 -1.17
C LEU A 218 1.78 -8.27 -0.67
N ALA A 219 1.68 -7.05 -0.12
CA ALA A 219 2.77 -6.32 0.48
C ALA A 219 2.62 -6.23 2.00
N ILE A 220 3.75 -6.24 2.69
CA ILE A 220 3.87 -6.10 4.13
C ILE A 220 5.08 -5.23 4.47
N ASP A 221 4.87 -4.23 5.30
CA ASP A 221 5.94 -3.49 5.95
C ASP A 221 6.31 -4.19 7.26
N LEU A 222 7.59 -4.47 7.43
CA LEU A 222 8.15 -5.19 8.57
C LEU A 222 9.07 -4.29 9.39
N GLY A 223 9.06 -4.50 10.70
CA GLY A 223 10.04 -3.97 11.64
C GLY A 223 10.66 -5.09 12.45
N GLY A 224 11.70 -4.78 13.22
CA GLY A 224 12.35 -5.74 14.09
C GLY A 224 13.61 -5.20 14.78
N SER A 225 14.20 -5.97 15.67
CA SER A 225 15.38 -5.57 16.44
C SER A 225 15.22 -4.20 17.14
N GLY A 226 13.98 -3.89 17.57
CA GLY A 226 13.63 -2.63 18.22
C GLY A 226 13.43 -1.43 17.28
N ASN A 227 13.49 -1.61 15.96
CA ASN A 227 13.21 -0.57 14.97
C ASN A 227 11.92 -0.90 14.19
N PHE A 228 10.86 -0.09 14.40
CA PHE A 228 9.54 -0.20 13.79
C PHE A 228 9.12 1.13 13.12
N SER A 229 10.09 2.00 12.82
CA SER A 229 9.81 3.37 12.37
C SER A 229 9.55 3.51 10.88
N LEU A 230 9.72 2.46 10.06
CA LEU A 230 9.65 2.52 8.59
C LEU A 230 10.56 3.62 8.03
N GLU A 231 11.80 3.62 8.48
CA GLU A 231 12.86 4.55 8.09
C GLU A 231 14.05 3.78 7.52
N THR A 232 14.87 4.42 6.70
CA THR A 232 16.01 3.76 6.04
C THR A 232 17.02 3.15 7.00
N ASN A 233 17.10 3.63 8.25
CA ASN A 233 17.96 3.06 9.29
C ASN A 233 17.52 1.66 9.75
N PHE A 234 16.39 1.13 9.28
CA PHE A 234 16.04 -0.27 9.47
C PHE A 234 17.08 -1.20 8.82
N GLU A 235 17.74 -0.75 7.75
CA GLU A 235 18.82 -1.51 7.09
C GLU A 235 20.02 -1.82 7.99
N ASP A 236 20.22 -1.04 9.06
CA ASP A 236 21.33 -1.22 10.01
C ASP A 236 21.03 -2.28 11.09
N THR A 237 19.85 -2.92 11.04
CA THR A 237 19.39 -3.88 12.05
C THR A 237 19.74 -5.33 11.72
N GLU A 238 19.87 -6.17 12.75
CA GLU A 238 20.01 -7.62 12.57
C GLU A 238 18.75 -8.25 11.94
N ALA A 239 17.57 -7.65 12.18
CA ALA A 239 16.31 -8.08 11.56
C ALA A 239 16.35 -7.92 10.05
N PHE A 240 16.80 -6.77 9.54
CA PHE A 240 16.94 -6.56 8.10
C PHE A 240 17.97 -7.52 7.48
N ALA A 241 19.14 -7.69 8.12
CA ALA A 241 20.16 -8.63 7.63
C ALA A 241 19.59 -10.05 7.51
N TRP A 242 18.83 -10.51 8.50
CA TRP A 242 18.16 -11.80 8.45
C TRP A 242 17.12 -11.87 7.32
N LEU A 243 16.31 -10.83 7.16
CA LEU A 243 15.26 -10.78 6.13
C LEU A 243 15.86 -10.85 4.72
N ILE A 244 16.96 -10.14 4.44
CA ILE A 244 17.64 -10.19 3.14
C ILE A 244 18.15 -11.59 2.83
N ASP A 245 18.71 -12.28 3.83
CA ASP A 245 19.25 -13.62 3.65
C ASP A 245 18.17 -14.71 3.51
N ASN A 246 16.94 -14.48 4.01
CA ASN A 246 15.97 -15.56 4.18
C ASN A 246 14.60 -15.30 3.51
N CYS A 247 14.19 -14.07 3.22
CA CYS A 247 12.83 -13.76 2.75
C CYS A 247 12.43 -14.55 1.50
N ALA A 248 13.38 -14.81 0.59
CA ALA A 248 13.14 -15.54 -0.65
C ALA A 248 12.72 -17.00 -0.42
N ASP A 249 13.17 -17.63 0.66
CA ASP A 249 12.78 -19.00 1.01
C ASP A 249 11.29 -19.09 1.39
N TYR A 250 10.68 -17.97 1.78
CA TYR A 250 9.26 -17.85 2.10
C TYR A 250 8.45 -17.21 0.96
N GLY A 251 9.09 -16.91 -0.18
CA GLY A 251 8.43 -16.35 -1.35
C GLY A 251 8.30 -14.82 -1.34
N PHE A 252 9.06 -14.14 -0.50
CA PHE A 252 9.10 -12.67 -0.42
C PHE A 252 10.37 -12.10 -1.06
N ILE A 253 10.25 -10.88 -1.55
CA ILE A 253 11.36 -10.07 -2.05
C ILE A 253 11.44 -8.75 -1.30
N LEU A 254 12.64 -8.17 -1.17
CA LEU A 254 12.81 -6.75 -0.91
C LEU A 254 12.31 -6.01 -2.16
N ARG A 255 11.15 -5.37 -2.05
CA ARG A 255 10.43 -4.88 -3.23
C ARG A 255 11.05 -3.65 -3.88
N PHE A 256 11.59 -2.75 -3.08
CA PHE A 256 12.15 -1.47 -3.50
C PHE A 256 13.63 -1.36 -3.09
N PRO A 257 14.53 -2.10 -3.78
CA PRO A 257 15.95 -2.10 -3.46
C PRO A 257 16.64 -0.80 -3.93
N LYS A 258 17.81 -0.51 -3.37
CA LYS A 258 18.63 0.65 -3.76
C LYS A 258 19.03 0.61 -5.23
N GLY A 259 18.95 1.77 -5.90
CA GLY A 259 19.38 1.94 -7.28
C GLY A 259 18.39 1.42 -8.32
N LYS A 260 17.14 1.11 -7.90
CA LYS A 260 16.04 0.71 -8.78
C LYS A 260 14.87 1.71 -8.77
N GLU A 261 15.06 2.89 -8.19
CA GLU A 261 14.03 3.92 -8.03
C GLU A 261 13.46 4.35 -9.40
N ASP A 262 14.29 4.46 -10.43
CA ASP A 262 13.86 4.80 -11.79
C ASP A 262 12.98 3.70 -12.44
N VAL A 263 13.12 2.46 -12.00
CA VAL A 263 12.36 1.31 -12.51
C VAL A 263 11.06 1.13 -11.73
N THR A 264 11.13 1.22 -10.40
CA THR A 264 10.00 0.93 -9.51
C THR A 264 9.10 2.14 -9.27
N GLY A 265 9.63 3.37 -9.45
CA GLY A 265 8.94 4.62 -9.11
C GLY A 265 8.83 4.86 -7.61
N VAL A 266 9.54 4.10 -6.76
CA VAL A 266 9.53 4.19 -5.29
C VAL A 266 10.95 4.34 -4.79
N ILE A 267 11.13 5.13 -3.72
CA ILE A 267 12.42 5.24 -3.03
C ILE A 267 12.82 3.90 -2.42
N TYR A 268 14.09 3.79 -1.99
CA TYR A 268 14.54 2.64 -1.24
C TYR A 268 13.76 2.46 0.06
N GLU A 269 13.15 1.28 0.26
CA GLU A 269 12.33 0.93 1.42
C GLU A 269 12.77 -0.42 2.03
N PRO A 270 13.71 -0.44 2.98
CA PRO A 270 14.22 -1.68 3.59
C PRO A 270 13.15 -2.45 4.40
N TRP A 271 12.04 -1.82 4.74
CA TRP A 271 10.92 -2.41 5.47
C TRP A 271 9.88 -3.11 4.58
N HIS A 272 9.81 -2.79 3.26
CA HIS A 272 8.73 -3.20 2.38
C HIS A 272 9.05 -4.51 1.65
N TYR A 273 8.29 -5.56 1.98
CA TYR A 273 8.43 -6.91 1.40
C TYR A 273 7.18 -7.26 0.61
N ARG A 274 7.39 -7.88 -0.58
CA ARG A 274 6.34 -8.29 -1.49
C ARG A 274 6.36 -9.82 -1.69
N TYR A 275 5.19 -10.47 -1.53
CA TYR A 275 5.04 -11.88 -1.87
C TYR A 275 4.91 -12.08 -3.37
N VAL A 276 5.75 -12.96 -3.93
CA VAL A 276 5.79 -13.33 -5.35
C VAL A 276 5.88 -14.84 -5.57
N GLY A 277 5.87 -15.62 -4.48
CA GLY A 277 6.11 -17.07 -4.48
C GLY A 277 7.59 -17.43 -4.53
N THR A 278 7.93 -18.60 -3.99
CA THR A 278 9.34 -19.00 -3.71
C THR A 278 10.23 -19.08 -4.94
N GLU A 279 9.69 -19.54 -6.08
CA GLU A 279 10.49 -19.68 -7.32
C GLU A 279 10.89 -18.29 -7.84
N ALA A 280 9.92 -17.38 -7.97
CA ALA A 280 10.16 -16.02 -8.43
C ALA A 280 11.04 -15.25 -7.44
N ALA A 281 10.76 -15.36 -6.12
CA ALA A 281 11.51 -14.67 -5.09
C ALA A 281 13.00 -15.03 -5.12
N LYS A 282 13.34 -16.31 -5.20
CA LYS A 282 14.73 -16.77 -5.29
C LYS A 282 15.41 -16.21 -6.52
N TYR A 283 14.77 -16.30 -7.68
CA TYR A 283 15.34 -15.78 -8.91
C TYR A 283 15.60 -14.27 -8.86
N ILE A 284 14.61 -13.52 -8.35
CA ILE A 284 14.69 -12.05 -8.23
C ILE A 284 15.84 -11.66 -7.28
N MET A 285 15.87 -12.25 -6.07
CA MET A 285 16.86 -11.90 -5.06
C MET A 285 18.28 -12.34 -5.44
N GLU A 286 18.44 -13.52 -6.05
CA GLU A 286 19.74 -14.02 -6.51
C GLU A 286 20.35 -13.22 -7.67
N ASN A 287 19.52 -12.57 -8.49
CA ASN A 287 19.96 -11.81 -9.67
C ASN A 287 19.88 -10.29 -9.49
N ASP A 288 19.61 -9.80 -8.26
CA ASP A 288 19.49 -8.36 -7.95
C ASP A 288 18.49 -7.63 -8.86
N LEU A 289 17.31 -8.24 -9.05
CA LEU A 289 16.24 -7.70 -9.88
C LEU A 289 15.15 -7.05 -9.00
N CYS A 290 14.34 -6.17 -9.59
CA CYS A 290 13.02 -5.85 -9.09
C CYS A 290 11.93 -6.66 -9.82
N LEU A 291 10.68 -6.58 -9.37
CA LEU A 291 9.57 -7.35 -9.96
C LEU A 291 9.34 -6.98 -11.42
N GLU A 292 9.47 -5.70 -11.79
CA GLU A 292 9.34 -5.18 -13.16
C GLU A 292 10.32 -5.87 -14.09
N GLU A 293 11.60 -5.89 -13.73
CA GLU A 293 12.68 -6.50 -14.54
C GLU A 293 12.46 -8.02 -14.70
N TYR A 294 12.04 -8.69 -13.64
CA TYR A 294 11.72 -10.11 -13.70
C TYR A 294 10.57 -10.42 -14.68
N LEU A 295 9.51 -9.61 -14.64
CA LEU A 295 8.35 -9.78 -15.52
C LEU A 295 8.71 -9.49 -16.98
N GLU A 296 9.53 -8.47 -17.25
CA GLU A 296 10.04 -8.22 -18.60
C GLU A 296 10.86 -9.41 -19.15
N LEU A 297 11.67 -10.04 -18.30
CA LEU A 297 12.45 -11.23 -18.71
C LEU A 297 11.56 -12.42 -19.04
N LYS A 298 10.45 -12.60 -18.29
CA LYS A 298 9.50 -13.70 -18.53
C LYS A 298 8.69 -13.55 -19.82
N ASN A 299 8.51 -12.32 -20.30
CA ASN A 299 7.70 -12.02 -21.48
C ASN A 299 8.52 -11.93 -22.79
N LYS A 300 9.84 -12.11 -22.72
CA LYS A 300 10.74 -12.20 -23.88
C LYS A 300 10.93 -13.64 -24.31
#